data_b48dfdec1a9ec17a89f79604837aa1f2
#
_entry.id   b48dfdec1a9ec17a89f79604837aa1f2
#
_cell.length_a   1.000
_cell.length_b   1.000
_cell.length_c   1.000
_cell.angle_alpha   90.00
_cell.angle_beta   90.00
_cell.angle_gamma   90.00
#
_symmetry.space_group_name_H-M   'P 1'
#
loop_
_entity.id
_entity.type
_entity.pdbx_description
1 polymer ?
#
loop_
_entity_poly.entity_id
_entity_poly.type
_entity_poly.pdbx_seq_one_letter_code
_entity_poly.pdbx_strand_id
1 'polypeptide(L)' 'LWKISTKNNWNWGTGKQLVKGMFIELSTQTGTPPLGIPSYHDVIAKAFNTKYSTNFDKSKMNASFLICEKIG' A
#
# COMPACT_ATOMS: atom_id res chain seq x y z
N LEU A 1 -4.60 8.46 -11.00
CA LEU A 1 -4.59 7.07 -10.53
C LEU A 1 -3.16 6.66 -10.17
N TRP A 2 -3.01 6.04 -9.03
CA TRP A 2 -1.72 5.61 -8.51
C TRP A 2 -1.71 4.10 -8.32
N LYS A 3 -0.60 3.47 -8.67
CA LYS A 3 -0.34 2.07 -8.37
C LYS A 3 0.62 2.00 -7.20
N ILE A 4 0.21 1.32 -6.14
CA ILE A 4 1.03 1.15 -4.94
C ILE A 4 1.37 -0.32 -4.82
N SER A 5 2.66 -0.63 -4.93
CA SER A 5 3.13 -2.01 -4.96
C SER A 5 4.21 -2.26 -3.91
N THR A 6 4.43 -3.53 -3.59
CA THR A 6 5.42 -3.92 -2.60
C THR A 6 6.83 -3.93 -3.19
N LYS A 7 7.80 -3.42 -2.43
CA LYS A 7 9.21 -3.39 -2.84
C LYS A 7 9.88 -4.75 -2.76
N ASN A 8 9.60 -5.47 -1.68
CA ASN A 8 10.26 -6.72 -1.33
C ASN A 8 9.30 -7.63 -0.59
N ASN A 9 9.78 -8.80 -0.21
CA ASN A 9 9.03 -9.70 0.65
C ASN A 9 9.24 -9.32 2.11
N TRP A 10 8.14 -9.21 2.85
CA TRP A 10 8.15 -8.90 4.28
C TRP A 10 7.22 -9.85 4.99
N ASN A 11 7.56 -10.25 6.20
CA ASN A 11 6.74 -11.15 7.00
C ASN A 11 6.74 -10.70 8.45
N TRP A 12 5.59 -10.22 8.92
CA TRP A 12 5.39 -9.79 10.31
C TRP A 12 4.47 -10.74 11.09
N GLY A 13 4.06 -11.85 10.48
CA GLY A 13 3.17 -12.81 11.10
C GLY A 13 2.02 -13.22 10.19
N THR A 14 1.11 -14.04 10.70
CA THR A 14 -0.06 -14.52 9.96
C THR A 14 -0.94 -13.35 9.54
N GLY A 15 -1.28 -13.29 8.26
CA GLY A 15 -2.07 -12.18 7.71
C GLY A 15 -1.30 -10.88 7.55
N LYS A 16 -0.01 -10.87 7.86
CA LYS A 16 0.84 -9.66 7.77
C LYS A 16 2.07 -9.95 6.93
N GLN A 17 1.86 -10.47 5.72
CA GLN A 17 2.94 -10.78 4.79
C GLN A 17 2.80 -9.94 3.52
N LEU A 18 3.87 -9.25 3.15
CA LEU A 18 3.96 -8.57 1.86
C LEU A 18 4.83 -9.40 0.94
N VAL A 19 4.32 -9.70 -0.24
CA VAL A 19 5.06 -10.42 -1.27
C VAL A 19 5.37 -9.44 -2.40
N LYS A 20 6.58 -9.44 -2.90
CA LYS A 20 6.99 -8.56 -3.98
C LYS A 20 6.03 -8.70 -5.16
N GLY A 21 5.52 -7.59 -5.65
CA GLY A 21 4.57 -7.56 -6.74
C GLY A 21 3.10 -7.45 -6.33
N MET A 22 2.78 -7.58 -5.05
CA MET A 22 1.43 -7.26 -4.57
C MET A 22 1.17 -5.78 -4.82
N PHE A 23 -0.02 -5.42 -5.26
CA PHE A 23 -0.34 -4.03 -5.55
C PHE A 23 -1.81 -3.71 -5.34
N ILE A 24 -2.07 -2.42 -5.17
CA ILE A 24 -3.41 -1.83 -5.24
C ILE A 24 -3.36 -0.61 -6.14
N GLU A 25 -4.53 -0.16 -6.58
CA GLU A 25 -4.67 1.08 -7.33
C GLU A 25 -5.54 2.04 -6.53
N LEU A 26 -5.14 3.31 -6.50
CA LEU A 26 -5.81 4.33 -5.70
C LEU A 26 -5.85 5.64 -6.45
N SER A 27 -7.03 6.28 -6.51
CA SER A 27 -7.19 7.60 -7.08
C SER A 27 -7.09 8.65 -5.98
N THR A 28 -6.37 9.73 -6.26
CA THR A 28 -6.33 10.91 -5.38
C THR A 28 -6.79 12.12 -6.17
N GLN A 29 -7.32 13.12 -5.46
CA GLN A 29 -7.77 14.37 -6.08
C GLN A 29 -6.64 15.36 -6.28
N THR A 30 -5.45 15.05 -5.76
CA THR A 30 -4.28 15.93 -5.87
C THR A 30 -3.18 15.22 -6.65
N GLY A 31 -2.18 15.99 -7.08
CA GLY A 31 -1.01 15.41 -7.74
C GLY A 31 -0.01 14.79 -6.78
N THR A 32 -0.26 14.84 -5.47
CA THR A 32 0.66 14.31 -4.46
C THR A 32 0.50 12.80 -4.34
N PRO A 33 1.61 12.02 -4.38
CA PRO A 33 1.53 10.58 -4.20
C PRO A 33 0.91 10.21 -2.86
N PRO A 34 -0.03 9.25 -2.82
CA PRO A 34 -0.71 8.89 -1.58
C PRO A 34 0.23 8.34 -0.49
N LEU A 35 1.35 7.74 -0.84
CA LEU A 35 2.35 7.32 0.16
C LEU A 35 2.94 8.50 0.93
N GLY A 36 2.94 9.68 0.34
CA GLY A 36 3.42 10.90 0.99
C GLY A 36 2.37 11.60 1.85
N ILE A 37 1.14 11.08 1.90
CA ILE A 37 0.04 11.68 2.64
C ILE A 37 -0.38 10.72 3.76
N PRO A 38 -0.09 11.04 5.03
CA PRO A 38 -0.37 10.12 6.14
C PRO A 38 -1.82 9.64 6.23
N SER A 39 -2.78 10.48 5.90
CA SER A 39 -4.19 10.11 5.94
C SER A 39 -4.56 9.01 4.95
N TYR A 40 -3.78 8.83 3.89
CA TYR A 40 -4.01 7.77 2.92
C TYR A 40 -3.41 6.43 3.33
N HIS A 41 -2.51 6.39 4.31
CA HIS A 41 -1.90 5.14 4.75
C HIS A 41 -2.95 4.15 5.26
N ASP A 42 -3.99 4.64 5.93
CA ASP A 42 -5.09 3.81 6.41
C ASP A 42 -5.93 3.27 5.24
N VAL A 43 -6.17 4.10 4.23
CA VAL A 43 -6.88 3.72 3.01
C VAL A 43 -6.11 2.64 2.26
N ILE A 44 -4.79 2.79 2.16
CA ILE A 44 -3.90 1.82 1.51
C ILE A 44 -3.96 0.48 2.25
N ALA A 45 -3.89 0.52 3.59
CA ALA A 45 -3.98 -0.69 4.40
C ALA A 45 -5.30 -1.42 4.16
N LYS A 46 -6.42 -0.70 4.15
CA LYS A 46 -7.73 -1.29 3.89
C LYS A 46 -7.82 -1.91 2.50
N ALA A 47 -7.24 -1.25 1.50
CA ALA A 47 -7.25 -1.76 0.14
C ALA A 47 -6.47 -3.07 0.02
N PHE A 48 -5.28 -3.14 0.63
CA PHE A 48 -4.49 -4.38 0.67
C PHE A 48 -5.23 -5.48 1.43
N ASN A 49 -5.80 -5.15 2.58
CA ASN A 49 -6.52 -6.13 3.41
C ASN A 49 -7.71 -6.72 2.66
N THR A 50 -8.44 -5.89 1.91
CA THR A 50 -9.58 -6.35 1.11
C THR A 50 -9.14 -7.21 -0.06
N LYS A 51 -8.09 -6.80 -0.78
CA LYS A 51 -7.65 -7.50 -1.99
C LYS A 51 -6.96 -8.83 -1.68
N TYR A 52 -6.16 -8.88 -0.63
CA TYR A 52 -5.30 -10.02 -0.33
C TYR A 52 -5.68 -10.77 0.96
N SER A 53 -6.79 -10.40 1.57
CA SER A 53 -7.26 -11.01 2.84
C SER A 53 -6.20 -10.94 3.93
N THR A 54 -5.53 -9.78 4.03
CA THR A 54 -4.48 -9.54 5.01
C THR A 54 -5.01 -8.68 6.16
N ASN A 55 -4.15 -8.40 7.13
CA ASN A 55 -4.52 -7.63 8.32
C ASN A 55 -3.43 -6.60 8.65
N PHE A 56 -3.08 -5.77 7.66
CA PHE A 56 -2.09 -4.72 7.85
C PHE A 56 -2.70 -3.50 8.55
N ASP A 57 -1.88 -2.81 9.33
CA ASP A 57 -2.21 -1.50 9.84
C ASP A 57 -1.44 -0.43 9.05
N LYS A 58 -1.79 0.83 9.29
CA LYS A 58 -1.17 1.95 8.54
C LYS A 58 0.33 2.08 8.78
N SER A 59 0.86 1.53 9.85
CA SER A 59 2.30 1.63 10.16
C SER A 59 3.18 0.88 9.16
N LYS A 60 2.61 -0.07 8.41
CA LYS A 60 3.32 -0.84 7.39
C LYS A 60 3.13 -0.26 5.98
N MET A 61 2.26 0.73 5.83
CA MET A 61 1.87 1.26 4.52
C MET A 61 2.63 2.55 4.22
N ASN A 62 3.94 2.47 4.13
CA ASN A 62 4.80 3.63 3.89
C ASN A 62 5.90 3.32 2.86
N ALA A 63 6.70 4.33 2.53
CA ALA A 63 7.70 4.23 1.48
C ALA A 63 8.87 3.29 1.82
N SER A 64 8.99 2.85 3.07
CA SER A 64 9.99 1.84 3.44
C SER A 64 9.66 0.47 2.85
N PHE A 65 8.37 0.19 2.66
CA PHE A 65 7.89 -1.12 2.22
C PHE A 65 7.22 -1.08 0.86
N LEU A 66 6.74 0.07 0.42
CA LEU A 66 5.92 0.21 -0.78
C LEU A 66 6.52 1.21 -1.77
N ILE A 67 6.13 1.05 -3.03
CA ILE A 67 6.47 1.97 -4.12
C ILE A 67 5.16 2.53 -4.66
N CYS A 68 5.15 3.81 -4.96
CA CYS A 68 3.99 4.50 -5.53
C CYS A 68 4.32 4.99 -6.94
N GLU A 69 3.52 4.58 -7.92
CA GLU A 69 3.67 4.96 -9.32
C GLU A 69 2.42 5.64 -9.85
N LYS A 70 2.57 6.71 -10.60
CA LYS A 70 1.45 7.34 -11.28
C LYS A 70 1.16 6.58 -12.57
N ILE A 71 -0.08 6.12 -12.74
CA ILE A 71 -0.50 5.35 -13.92
C ILE A 71 -1.69 5.94 -14.67
N GLY A 72 -2.20 7.06 -14.20
CA GLY A 72 -3.31 7.70 -14.90
C GLY A 72 -3.72 9.01 -14.28
#